data_f478278d15df683abe07846b2f47c63f
#
_entry.id   f478278d15df683abe07846b2f47c63f
#
_cell.length_a   1.000
_cell.length_b   1.000
_cell.length_c   1.000
_cell.angle_alpha   90.00
_cell.angle_beta   90.00
_cell.angle_gamma   90.00
#
_symmetry.space_group_name_H-M   'P 1'
#
loop_
_entity.id
_entity.type
_entity.pdbx_description
1 polymer ?
#
loop_
_entity_poly.entity_id
_entity_poly.type
_entity_poly.pdbx_seq_one_letter_code
_entity_poly.pdbx_strand_id
1 'polypeptide(L)'
;RENLVIETSLKSYLFISTKHRCLNAIRKNQYHERIHNQIYEKIKDQFEDPDYYFVNELTENIQKAIENLPETYRETFAMSRFGEKTNVQIAEKLGISVKTVEYRISQALKILRLKLKDYLPLLINILG
;
A
#
# COMPACT_ATOMS: atom_id res chain seq x y z
N ARG A 1 -45.58 16.15 9.62
CA ARG A 1 -45.18 14.74 9.69
C ARG A 1 -44.24 14.30 8.58
N GLU A 2 -44.52 14.67 7.34
CA GLU A 2 -43.67 14.32 6.20
C GLU A 2 -42.26 14.94 6.31
N ASN A 3 -42.15 16.19 6.74
CA ASN A 3 -40.88 16.86 6.94
C ASN A 3 -40.03 16.20 8.06
N LEU A 4 -40.69 15.71 9.12
CA LEU A 4 -40.02 15.04 10.23
C LEU A 4 -39.46 13.68 9.81
N VAL A 5 -40.19 12.93 9.00
CA VAL A 5 -39.75 11.63 8.46
C VAL A 5 -38.57 11.82 7.51
N ILE A 6 -38.62 12.84 6.66
CA ILE A 6 -37.53 13.16 5.72
C ILE A 6 -36.24 13.55 6.49
N GLU A 7 -36.37 14.40 7.51
CA GLU A 7 -35.22 14.78 8.37
C GLU A 7 -34.60 13.57 9.06
N THR A 8 -35.42 12.69 9.61
CA THR A 8 -34.93 11.47 10.28
C THR A 8 -34.20 10.55 9.31
N SER A 9 -34.73 10.38 8.09
CA SER A 9 -34.10 9.59 7.05
C SER A 9 -32.77 10.19 6.59
N LEU A 10 -32.69 11.52 6.43
CA LEU A 10 -31.47 12.24 6.09
C LEU A 10 -30.42 12.10 7.18
N LYS A 11 -30.79 12.27 8.44
CA LYS A 11 -29.88 12.10 9.57
C LYS A 11 -29.33 10.69 9.64
N SER A 12 -30.16 9.68 9.47
CA SER A 12 -29.75 8.27 9.42
C SER A 12 -28.78 8.01 8.29
N TYR A 13 -29.08 8.54 7.09
CA TYR A 13 -28.21 8.42 5.92
C TYR A 13 -26.84 9.08 6.16
N LEU A 14 -26.82 10.30 6.67
CA LEU A 14 -25.58 11.03 6.98
C LEU A 14 -24.76 10.32 8.06
N PHE A 15 -25.40 9.79 9.08
CA PHE A 15 -24.74 9.02 10.14
C PHE A 15 -24.06 7.77 9.58
N ILE A 16 -24.78 7.00 8.76
CA ILE A 16 -24.25 5.79 8.12
C ILE A 16 -23.08 6.14 7.20
N SER A 17 -23.20 7.19 6.37
CA SER A 17 -22.14 7.66 5.48
C SER A 17 -20.89 8.08 6.25
N THR A 18 -21.06 8.81 7.36
CA THR A 18 -19.95 9.23 8.22
C THR A 18 -19.28 8.03 8.85
N LYS A 19 -20.06 7.07 9.35
CA LYS A 19 -19.55 5.82 9.93
C LYS A 19 -18.72 5.05 8.90
N HIS A 20 -19.20 4.90 7.67
CA HIS A 20 -18.45 4.22 6.59
C HIS A 20 -17.15 4.95 6.25
N ARG A 21 -17.16 6.27 6.19
CA ARG A 21 -15.94 7.07 5.94
C ARG A 21 -14.92 6.88 7.06
N CYS A 22 -15.35 6.90 8.32
CA CYS A 22 -14.48 6.66 9.46
C CYS A 22 -13.87 5.26 9.45
N LEU A 23 -14.68 4.23 9.17
CA LEU A 23 -14.20 2.85 9.07
C LEU A 23 -13.19 2.68 7.93
N ASN A 24 -13.43 3.31 6.77
CA ASN A 24 -12.52 3.27 5.64
C ASN A 24 -11.20 3.98 5.96
N ALA A 25 -11.25 5.12 6.66
CA ALA A 25 -10.05 5.83 7.10
C ALA A 25 -9.23 5.00 8.10
N ILE A 26 -9.88 4.34 9.05
CA ILE A 26 -9.22 3.44 10.02
C ILE A 26 -8.55 2.27 9.31
N ARG A 27 -9.24 1.63 8.37
CA ARG A 27 -8.68 0.52 7.57
C ARG A 27 -7.48 0.96 6.75
N LYS A 28 -7.55 2.14 6.14
CA LYS A 28 -6.46 2.72 5.36
C LYS A 28 -5.24 2.99 6.25
N ASN A 29 -5.45 3.56 7.44
CA ASN A 29 -4.37 3.83 8.38
C ASN A 29 -3.73 2.55 8.90
N GLN A 30 -4.51 1.52 9.23
CA GLN A 30 -3.99 0.22 9.67
C GLN A 30 -3.16 -0.45 8.57
N TYR A 31 -3.63 -0.39 7.33
CA TYR A 31 -2.91 -0.91 6.17
C TYR A 31 -1.59 -0.17 5.96
N HIS A 32 -1.62 1.15 6.04
CA HIS A 32 -0.46 2.02 5.92
C HIS A 32 0.60 1.70 6.99
N GLU A 33 0.19 1.56 8.25
CA GLU A 33 1.09 1.19 9.35
C GLU A 33 1.68 -0.20 9.16
N ARG A 34 0.90 -1.15 8.70
CA ARG A 34 1.38 -2.52 8.46
C ARG A 34 2.47 -2.55 7.40
N ILE A 35 2.27 -1.83 6.29
CA ILE A 35 3.28 -1.72 5.23
C ILE A 35 4.52 -1.00 5.74
N HIS A 36 4.35 0.10 6.46
CA HIS A 36 5.44 0.84 7.08
C HIS A 36 6.29 -0.08 7.96
N ASN A 37 5.66 -0.86 8.82
CA ASN A 37 6.36 -1.76 9.72
C ASN A 37 7.09 -2.87 8.97
N GLN A 38 6.51 -3.41 7.92
CA GLN A 38 7.17 -4.44 7.09
C GLN A 38 8.42 -3.89 6.40
N ILE A 39 8.33 -2.70 5.83
CA ILE A 39 9.48 -2.04 5.20
C ILE A 39 10.54 -1.70 6.24
N TYR A 40 10.13 -1.14 7.37
CA TYR A 40 11.01 -0.75 8.48
C TYR A 40 11.84 -1.95 8.97
N GLU A 41 11.20 -3.08 9.24
CA GLU A 41 11.90 -4.28 9.71
C GLU A 41 12.88 -4.82 8.68
N LYS A 42 12.53 -4.81 7.41
CA LYS A 42 13.43 -5.24 6.33
C LYS A 42 14.65 -4.34 6.20
N ILE A 43 14.48 -3.02 6.34
CA ILE A 43 15.59 -2.06 6.30
C ILE A 43 16.48 -2.24 7.52
N LYS A 44 15.87 -2.33 8.69
CA LYS A 44 16.58 -2.50 9.97
C LYS A 44 17.49 -3.73 9.93
N ASP A 45 17.02 -4.83 9.36
CA ASP A 45 17.78 -6.09 9.27
C ASP A 45 19.02 -5.98 8.37
N GLN A 46 19.11 -4.96 7.51
CA GLN A 46 20.26 -4.73 6.63
C GLN A 46 21.44 -4.04 7.34
N PHE A 47 21.26 -3.53 8.55
CA PHE A 47 22.27 -2.79 9.29
C PHE A 47 22.61 -3.49 10.60
N GLU A 48 23.91 -3.48 10.96
CA GLU A 48 24.39 -4.07 12.23
C GLU A 48 23.98 -3.22 13.44
N ASP A 49 24.01 -1.89 13.28
CA ASP A 49 23.64 -0.94 14.33
C ASP A 49 22.71 0.13 13.74
N PRO A 50 21.43 -0.18 13.56
CA PRO A 50 20.51 0.71 12.88
C PRO A 50 20.12 1.91 13.75
N ASP A 51 20.31 3.12 13.21
CA ASP A 51 19.78 4.36 13.76
C ASP A 51 18.27 4.42 13.44
N TYR A 52 17.45 4.55 14.48
CA TYR A 52 16.00 4.63 14.33
C TYR A 52 15.55 5.73 13.35
N TYR A 53 16.11 6.94 13.49
CA TYR A 53 15.73 8.07 12.63
C TYR A 53 16.09 7.84 11.17
N PHE A 54 17.24 7.28 10.92
CA PHE A 54 17.71 6.95 9.57
C PHE A 54 16.82 5.88 8.92
N VAL A 55 16.56 4.79 9.64
CA VAL A 55 15.71 3.69 9.16
C VAL A 55 14.29 4.18 8.91
N ASN A 56 13.75 5.00 9.81
CA ASN A 56 12.42 5.56 9.67
C ASN A 56 12.30 6.49 8.45
N GLU A 57 13.29 7.34 8.24
CA GLU A 57 13.34 8.23 7.07
C GLU A 57 13.39 7.45 5.75
N LEU A 58 14.24 6.43 5.67
CA LEU A 58 14.29 5.54 4.50
C LEU A 58 12.97 4.84 4.28
N THR A 59 12.36 4.33 5.34
CA THR A 59 11.07 3.65 5.28
C THR A 59 9.99 4.58 4.71
N GLU A 60 9.92 5.82 5.19
CA GLU A 60 8.97 6.81 4.69
C GLU A 60 9.19 7.14 3.23
N ASN A 61 10.44 7.30 2.80
CA ASN A 61 10.77 7.60 1.40
C ASN A 61 10.36 6.47 0.47
N ILE A 62 10.64 5.22 0.84
CA ILE A 62 10.25 4.04 0.07
C ILE A 62 8.73 3.92 0.02
N GLN A 63 8.06 4.09 1.14
CA GLN A 63 6.61 4.01 1.23
C GLN A 63 5.92 5.06 0.37
N LYS A 64 6.39 6.30 0.39
CA LYS A 64 5.88 7.37 -0.47
C LYS A 64 6.04 7.05 -1.95
N ALA A 65 7.18 6.49 -2.33
CA ALA A 65 7.41 6.10 -3.71
C ALA A 65 6.43 5.01 -4.16
N ILE A 66 6.14 4.04 -3.30
CA ILE A 66 5.15 2.98 -3.58
C ILE A 66 3.75 3.58 -3.68
N GLU A 67 3.37 4.47 -2.79
CA GLU A 67 2.05 5.13 -2.80
C GLU A 67 1.82 6.00 -4.03
N ASN A 68 2.89 6.52 -4.62
CA ASN A 68 2.84 7.34 -5.84
C ASN A 68 2.87 6.53 -7.14
N LEU A 69 2.92 5.21 -7.06
CA LEU A 69 2.79 4.36 -8.24
C LEU A 69 1.39 4.51 -8.86
N PRO A 70 1.26 4.35 -10.19
CA PRO A 70 -0.06 4.22 -10.81
C PRO A 70 -0.90 3.16 -10.10
N GLU A 71 -2.20 3.42 -9.94
CA GLU A 71 -3.08 2.60 -9.12
C GLU A 71 -3.01 1.11 -9.45
N THR A 72 -3.03 0.73 -10.72
CA THR A 72 -2.98 -0.67 -11.15
C THR A 72 -1.67 -1.34 -10.78
N TYR A 73 -0.56 -0.65 -10.92
CA TYR A 73 0.77 -1.15 -10.55
C TYR A 73 0.92 -1.23 -9.03
N ARG A 74 0.48 -0.21 -8.33
CA ARG A 74 0.54 -0.16 -6.86
C ARG A 74 -0.25 -1.32 -6.24
N GLU A 75 -1.48 -1.53 -6.67
CA GLU A 75 -2.36 -2.59 -6.16
C GLU A 75 -1.73 -3.97 -6.37
N THR A 76 -1.29 -4.26 -7.59
CA THR A 76 -0.67 -5.53 -7.94
C THR A 76 0.64 -5.74 -7.18
N PHE A 77 1.47 -4.71 -7.11
CA PHE A 77 2.74 -4.74 -6.39
C PHE A 77 2.54 -4.98 -4.89
N ALA A 78 1.58 -4.27 -4.27
CA ALA A 78 1.29 -4.42 -2.85
C ALA A 78 0.79 -5.83 -2.52
N MET A 79 -0.05 -6.42 -3.34
CA MET A 79 -0.50 -7.81 -3.15
C MET A 79 0.65 -8.80 -3.22
N SER A 80 1.60 -8.57 -4.12
CA SER A 80 2.76 -9.44 -4.29
C SER A 80 3.76 -9.33 -3.14
N ARG A 81 4.11 -8.12 -2.75
CA ARG A 81 5.20 -7.87 -1.80
C ARG A 81 4.76 -7.80 -0.35
N PHE A 82 3.56 -7.34 -0.08
CA PHE A 82 3.03 -7.15 1.28
C PHE A 82 1.84 -8.04 1.60
N GLY A 83 1.16 -8.56 0.60
CA GLY A 83 0.03 -9.46 0.77
C GLY A 83 0.38 -10.95 0.73
N GLU A 84 1.64 -11.28 0.51
CA GLU A 84 2.15 -12.66 0.44
C GLU A 84 1.39 -13.54 -0.55
N LYS A 85 0.89 -12.95 -1.64
CA LYS A 85 0.15 -13.67 -2.66
C LYS A 85 1.05 -14.06 -3.82
N THR A 86 0.79 -15.25 -4.38
CA THR A 86 1.44 -15.69 -5.61
C THR A 86 0.86 -14.95 -6.81
N ASN A 87 1.58 -14.93 -7.92
CA ASN A 87 1.09 -14.31 -9.16
C ASN A 87 -0.23 -14.92 -9.64
N VAL A 88 -0.39 -16.24 -9.45
CA VAL A 88 -1.62 -16.95 -9.78
C VAL A 88 -2.79 -16.45 -8.93
N GLN A 89 -2.58 -16.31 -7.62
CA GLN A 89 -3.59 -15.82 -6.69
C GLN A 89 -4.00 -14.37 -7.00
N ILE A 90 -3.02 -13.52 -7.33
CA ILE A 90 -3.27 -12.14 -7.73
C ILE A 90 -4.08 -12.08 -9.03
N ALA A 91 -3.69 -12.89 -10.01
CA ALA A 91 -4.39 -12.98 -11.29
C ALA A 91 -5.85 -13.37 -11.12
N GLU A 92 -6.13 -14.36 -10.29
CA GLU A 92 -7.49 -14.79 -9.95
C GLU A 92 -8.29 -13.68 -9.27
N LYS A 93 -7.70 -13.02 -8.29
CA LYS A 93 -8.36 -11.97 -7.52
C LYS A 93 -8.70 -10.74 -8.37
N LEU A 94 -7.80 -10.34 -9.25
CA LEU A 94 -7.98 -9.16 -10.10
C LEU A 94 -8.67 -9.47 -11.44
N GLY A 95 -8.88 -10.73 -11.77
CA GLY A 95 -9.49 -11.13 -13.03
C GLY A 95 -8.61 -10.82 -14.24
N ILE A 96 -7.30 -10.96 -14.12
CA ILE A 96 -6.30 -10.70 -15.16
C ILE A 96 -5.42 -11.93 -15.36
N SER A 97 -4.63 -11.94 -16.43
CA SER A 97 -3.68 -13.03 -16.67
C SER A 97 -2.44 -12.92 -15.77
N VAL A 98 -1.76 -14.05 -15.57
CA VAL A 98 -0.49 -14.08 -14.84
C VAL A 98 0.56 -13.20 -15.53
N LYS A 99 0.59 -13.19 -16.85
CA LYS A 99 1.48 -12.30 -17.62
C LYS A 99 1.22 -10.82 -17.34
N THR A 100 -0.04 -10.44 -17.19
CA THR A 100 -0.42 -9.06 -16.82
C THR A 100 0.07 -8.73 -15.40
N VAL A 101 -0.04 -9.67 -14.47
CA VAL A 101 0.50 -9.51 -13.11
C VAL A 101 2.01 -9.27 -13.16
N GLU A 102 2.75 -10.11 -13.88
CA GLU A 102 4.20 -9.99 -14.05
C GLU A 102 4.59 -8.65 -14.67
N TYR A 103 3.86 -8.24 -15.71
CA TYR A 103 4.07 -6.95 -16.37
C TYR A 103 3.90 -5.78 -15.39
N ARG A 104 2.82 -5.76 -14.63
CA ARG A 104 2.54 -4.70 -13.65
C ARG A 104 3.61 -4.62 -12.58
N ILE A 105 4.04 -5.75 -12.04
CA ILE A 105 5.11 -5.83 -11.04
C ILE A 105 6.42 -5.31 -11.64
N SER A 106 6.76 -5.73 -12.85
CA SER A 106 7.96 -5.27 -13.57
C SER A 106 7.95 -3.75 -13.78
N GLN A 107 6.82 -3.19 -14.19
CA GLN A 107 6.69 -1.74 -14.36
C GLN A 107 6.78 -0.99 -13.04
N ALA A 108 6.17 -1.52 -11.99
CA ALA A 108 6.28 -0.94 -10.65
C ALA A 108 7.74 -0.88 -10.19
N LEU A 109 8.47 -1.99 -10.31
CA LEU A 109 9.88 -2.05 -9.96
C LEU A 109 10.73 -1.09 -10.79
N LYS A 110 10.44 -0.94 -12.06
CA LYS A 110 11.14 -0.01 -12.94
C LYS A 110 10.97 1.44 -12.47
N ILE A 111 9.74 1.83 -12.14
CA ILE A 111 9.44 3.17 -11.62
C ILE A 111 10.14 3.40 -10.27
N LEU A 112 10.07 2.42 -9.37
CA LEU A 112 10.70 2.51 -8.06
C LEU A 112 12.22 2.64 -8.16
N ARG A 113 12.86 1.90 -9.05
CA ARG A 113 14.31 2.00 -9.28
C ARG A 113 14.71 3.38 -9.76
N LEU A 114 13.93 4.01 -10.61
CA LEU A 114 14.20 5.37 -11.08
C LEU A 114 14.03 6.41 -9.97
N LYS A 115 12.96 6.29 -9.18
CA LYS A 115 12.69 7.24 -8.08
C LYS A 115 13.62 7.07 -6.89
N LEU A 116 14.08 5.85 -6.63
CA LEU A 116 14.88 5.50 -5.46
C LEU A 116 16.29 5.06 -5.86
N LYS A 117 16.82 5.58 -6.94
CA LYS A 117 18.13 5.18 -7.49
C LYS A 117 19.29 5.29 -6.50
N ASP A 118 19.22 6.24 -5.56
CA ASP A 118 20.26 6.42 -4.55
C ASP A 118 20.26 5.29 -3.51
N TYR A 119 19.17 4.51 -3.46
CA TYR A 119 18.98 3.39 -2.53
C TYR A 119 18.94 2.03 -3.23
N LEU A 120 19.43 1.95 -4.48
CA LEU A 120 19.34 0.74 -5.31
C LEU A 120 19.87 -0.54 -4.63
N PRO A 121 21.05 -0.55 -3.98
CA PRO A 121 21.52 -1.77 -3.31
C PRO A 121 20.56 -2.25 -2.23
N LEU A 122 19.96 -1.33 -1.51
CA LEU A 122 18.99 -1.63 -0.46
C LEU A 122 17.69 -2.16 -1.04
N LEU A 123 17.22 -1.57 -2.15
CA LEU A 123 15.99 -1.97 -2.83
C LEU A 123 16.06 -3.39 -3.38
N ILE A 124 17.19 -3.79 -3.93
CA ILE A 124 17.40 -5.16 -4.45
C ILE A 124 17.18 -6.18 -3.34
N ASN A 125 17.65 -5.90 -2.13
CA ASN A 125 17.50 -6.80 -0.99
C ASN A 125 16.10 -6.77 -0.38
N ILE A 126 15.39 -5.64 -0.45
CA ILE A 126 14.09 -5.44 0.21
C ILE A 126 12.92 -5.78 -0.71
N LEU A 127 12.96 -5.27 -1.94
CA LEU A 127 11.83 -5.36 -2.88
C LEU A 127 12.06 -6.35 -4.02
N GLY A 128 13.25 -6.87 -4.03
CA GLY A 128 13.66 -7.94 -4.90
C GLY A 128 13.64 -7.88 -6.24
#